data_8e8bf8108884a840df1db74af1144bce
#
_entry.id   8e8bf8108884a840df1db74af1144bce
#
_cell.length_a   1.000
_cell.length_b   1.000
_cell.length_c   1.000
_cell.angle_alpha   90.00
_cell.angle_beta   90.00
_cell.angle_gamma   90.00
#
_symmetry.space_group_name_H-M   'P 1'
#
loop_
_entity.id
_entity.type
_entity.pdbx_description
1 polymer ?
#
loop_
_entity_poly.entity_id
_entity_poly.type
_entity_poly.pdbx_seq_one_letter_code
_entity_poly.pdbx_strand_id
1 'polypeptide(L)'
;HQEDLVKTFFSLDDERLGMKHFRYTNDDFFSADENIKPTGTAFPVNVDGIYGQWVMTENSDPDKRILYLHGGGYAIGTIRGYLSLASQLAKKTGCSILLIDYSLAPELKFPHGINDCKKAFSWMLDNGPNGQGKCTKSFVSGDSAGGGLSLGVTLSLKDDGSQLPDAVMSLCPWAELDPVS
;
A
#
# COMPACT_ATOMS: atom_id res chain seq x y z
N HIS A 1 14.92 10.30 19.43
CA HIS A 1 13.68 9.51 19.48
C HIS A 1 13.53 8.55 18.29
N GLN A 2 13.61 9.00 17.02
CA GLN A 2 13.58 8.08 15.87
C GLN A 2 14.90 7.33 15.66
N GLU A 3 16.03 8.00 15.86
CA GLU A 3 17.35 7.38 15.78
C GLU A 3 17.57 6.32 16.86
N ASP A 4 17.01 6.50 18.05
CA ASP A 4 17.12 5.52 19.14
C ASP A 4 16.26 4.29 18.87
N LEU A 5 15.07 4.46 18.27
CA LEU A 5 14.23 3.35 17.82
C LEU A 5 14.91 2.52 16.74
N VAL A 6 15.50 3.16 15.74
CA VAL A 6 16.24 2.50 14.66
C VAL A 6 17.46 1.75 15.21
N LYS A 7 18.24 2.37 16.13
CA LYS A 7 19.39 1.70 16.76
C LYS A 7 18.99 0.51 17.62
N THR A 8 17.92 0.64 18.41
CA THR A 8 17.40 -0.47 19.23
C THR A 8 16.94 -1.63 18.35
N PHE A 9 16.37 -1.30 17.21
CA PHE A 9 15.85 -2.25 16.24
C PHE A 9 16.94 -3.13 15.58
N PHE A 10 18.06 -2.52 15.17
CA PHE A 10 19.18 -3.24 14.56
C PHE A 10 20.10 -3.94 15.56
N SER A 11 19.85 -3.80 16.87
CA SER A 11 20.63 -4.46 17.93
C SER A 11 20.03 -5.79 18.42
N LEU A 12 18.94 -6.27 17.81
CA LEU A 12 18.34 -7.54 18.20
C LEU A 12 19.09 -8.72 17.54
N ASP A 13 19.51 -9.68 18.37
CA ASP A 13 20.30 -10.84 17.96
C ASP A 13 19.61 -11.79 16.96
N ASP A 14 18.27 -11.69 16.85
CA ASP A 14 17.47 -12.39 15.84
C ASP A 14 16.76 -11.38 14.95
N GLU A 15 17.32 -11.11 13.77
CA GLU A 15 16.77 -10.18 12.78
C GLU A 15 15.31 -10.48 12.44
N ARG A 16 14.92 -11.77 12.37
CA ARG A 16 13.54 -12.15 12.01
C ARG A 16 12.57 -11.87 13.14
N LEU A 17 12.97 -12.11 14.39
CA LEU A 17 12.15 -11.82 15.56
C LEU A 17 12.02 -10.31 15.73
N GLY A 18 13.11 -9.58 15.53
CA GLY A 18 13.17 -8.13 15.53
C GLY A 18 12.22 -7.51 14.49
N MET A 19 12.23 -8.01 13.24
CA MET A 19 11.35 -7.54 12.17
C MET A 19 9.88 -7.79 12.48
N LYS A 20 9.52 -8.96 13.01
CA LYS A 20 8.13 -9.25 13.39
C LYS A 20 7.63 -8.30 14.49
N HIS A 21 8.44 -8.10 15.51
CA HIS A 21 8.10 -7.21 16.61
C HIS A 21 7.96 -5.76 16.12
N PHE A 22 8.88 -5.32 15.28
CA PHE A 22 8.83 -3.98 14.71
C PHE A 22 7.63 -3.75 13.80
N ARG A 23 7.26 -4.71 12.97
CA ARG A 23 6.04 -4.64 12.16
C ARG A 23 4.81 -4.50 13.03
N TYR A 24 4.71 -5.32 14.09
CA TYR A 24 3.59 -5.29 15.01
C TYR A 24 3.45 -3.93 15.73
N THR A 25 4.55 -3.42 16.29
CA THR A 25 4.54 -2.13 17.00
C THR A 25 4.34 -0.95 16.05
N ASN A 26 4.83 -1.05 14.82
CA ASN A 26 4.62 -0.03 13.80
C ASN A 26 3.15 0.04 13.36
N ASP A 27 2.51 -1.11 13.15
CA ASP A 27 1.08 -1.15 12.84
C ASP A 27 0.22 -0.56 13.96
N ASP A 28 0.56 -0.85 15.22
CA ASP A 28 -0.13 -0.24 16.36
C ASP A 28 0.09 1.28 16.41
N PHE A 29 1.30 1.76 16.11
CA PHE A 29 1.59 3.18 16.05
C PHE A 29 0.76 3.90 14.96
N PHE A 30 0.70 3.35 13.76
CA PHE A 30 -0.08 3.95 12.66
C PHE A 30 -1.59 3.79 12.83
N SER A 31 -2.05 2.76 13.54
CA SER A 31 -3.48 2.54 13.83
C SER A 31 -3.97 3.26 15.09
N ALA A 32 -3.06 3.75 15.94
CA ALA A 32 -3.36 4.25 17.29
C ALA A 32 -3.87 5.70 17.36
N ASP A 33 -4.03 6.41 16.24
CA ASP A 33 -4.66 7.72 16.30
C ASP A 33 -6.16 7.56 16.56
N GLU A 34 -6.54 7.64 17.84
CA GLU A 34 -7.92 7.54 18.29
C GLU A 34 -8.86 8.61 17.66
N ASN A 35 -8.27 9.66 17.10
CA ASN A 35 -9.01 10.73 16.42
C ASN A 35 -9.34 10.38 14.97
N ILE A 36 -8.63 9.41 14.39
CA ILE A 36 -8.83 8.95 13.01
C ILE A 36 -9.42 7.53 13.03
N LYS A 37 -10.68 7.43 13.43
CA LYS A 37 -11.37 6.13 13.36
C LYS A 37 -11.65 5.76 11.90
N PRO A 38 -11.44 4.49 11.51
CA PRO A 38 -11.89 4.00 10.22
C PRO A 38 -13.40 4.26 10.07
N THR A 39 -13.80 4.84 8.96
CA THR A 39 -15.21 5.05 8.61
C THR A 39 -15.53 4.24 7.37
N GLY A 40 -16.75 3.70 7.30
CA GLY A 40 -17.17 2.88 6.16
C GLY A 40 -16.92 1.39 6.38
N THR A 41 -16.78 0.66 5.29
CA THR A 41 -16.65 -0.80 5.28
C THR A 41 -15.31 -1.20 4.70
N ALA A 42 -14.62 -2.14 5.37
CA ALA A 42 -13.45 -2.81 4.85
C ALA A 42 -13.75 -4.32 4.77
N PHE A 43 -13.42 -4.95 3.65
CA PHE A 43 -13.61 -6.39 3.50
C PHE A 43 -12.47 -7.03 2.68
N PRO A 44 -12.08 -8.27 3.04
CA PRO A 44 -10.94 -8.93 2.44
C PRO A 44 -11.22 -9.34 0.99
N VAL A 45 -10.14 -9.39 0.21
CA VAL A 45 -10.16 -9.89 -1.16
C VAL A 45 -8.86 -10.61 -1.47
N ASN A 46 -8.94 -11.62 -2.32
CA ASN A 46 -7.77 -12.29 -2.88
C ASN A 46 -7.45 -11.66 -4.24
N VAL A 47 -6.30 -11.00 -4.31
CA VAL A 47 -5.80 -10.32 -5.51
C VAL A 47 -4.79 -11.25 -6.20
N ASP A 48 -5.27 -12.29 -6.86
CA ASP A 48 -4.45 -13.33 -7.51
C ASP A 48 -3.34 -13.90 -6.61
N GLY A 49 -3.70 -14.25 -5.37
CA GLY A 49 -2.80 -14.81 -4.37
C GLY A 49 -2.20 -13.79 -3.41
N ILE A 50 -2.38 -12.50 -3.64
CA ILE A 50 -1.99 -11.43 -2.71
C ILE A 50 -3.19 -11.11 -1.81
N TYR A 51 -2.96 -11.03 -0.49
CA TYR A 51 -4.00 -10.57 0.42
C TYR A 51 -4.25 -9.09 0.22
N GLY A 52 -5.52 -8.71 0.07
CA GLY A 52 -5.94 -7.34 -0.07
C GLY A 52 -7.22 -7.03 0.71
N GLN A 53 -7.54 -5.77 0.82
CA GLN A 53 -8.83 -5.30 1.33
C GLN A 53 -9.35 -4.14 0.48
N TRP A 54 -10.62 -4.22 0.13
CA TRP A 54 -11.36 -3.06 -0.32
C TRP A 54 -11.82 -2.22 0.86
N VAL A 55 -11.62 -0.90 0.77
CA VAL A 55 -12.10 0.08 1.74
C VAL A 55 -13.02 1.06 1.03
N MET A 56 -14.23 1.17 1.52
CA MET A 56 -15.29 2.01 0.95
C MET A 56 -16.02 2.81 2.01
N THR A 57 -16.55 3.94 1.63
CA THR A 57 -17.56 4.70 2.41
C THR A 57 -18.86 4.75 1.61
N GLU A 58 -19.93 5.26 2.21
CA GLU A 58 -21.25 5.32 1.55
C GLU A 58 -21.24 6.09 0.21
N ASN A 59 -20.29 7.02 0.04
CA ASN A 59 -20.14 7.84 -1.17
C ASN A 59 -19.11 7.28 -2.14
N SER A 60 -18.52 6.10 -1.88
CA SER A 60 -17.51 5.53 -2.75
C SER A 60 -18.13 4.95 -4.02
N ASP A 61 -17.62 5.40 -5.16
CA ASP A 61 -17.94 4.83 -6.47
C ASP A 61 -17.13 3.53 -6.67
N PRO A 62 -17.77 2.36 -6.88
CA PRO A 62 -17.08 1.09 -7.05
C PRO A 62 -16.26 1.02 -8.34
N ASP A 63 -16.53 1.90 -9.32
CA ASP A 63 -15.86 1.92 -10.61
C ASP A 63 -14.75 2.97 -10.71
N LYS A 64 -14.57 3.79 -9.67
CA LYS A 64 -13.41 4.66 -9.48
C LYS A 64 -12.51 4.08 -8.39
N ARG A 65 -11.34 3.60 -8.77
CA ARG A 65 -10.52 2.76 -7.91
C ARG A 65 -9.13 3.34 -7.70
N ILE A 66 -8.67 3.32 -6.46
CA ILE A 66 -7.31 3.69 -6.10
C ILE A 66 -6.62 2.45 -5.52
N LEU A 67 -5.54 2.00 -6.14
CA LEU A 67 -4.58 1.11 -5.48
C LEU A 67 -3.72 1.97 -4.57
N TYR A 68 -3.81 1.75 -3.26
CA TYR A 68 -2.98 2.45 -2.29
C TYR A 68 -1.89 1.52 -1.77
N LEU A 69 -0.64 1.94 -1.95
CA LEU A 69 0.57 1.24 -1.56
C LEU A 69 1.12 1.86 -0.28
N HIS A 70 1.15 1.08 0.80
CA HIS A 70 1.58 1.58 2.09
C HIS A 70 3.08 1.87 2.15
N GLY A 71 3.48 2.82 3.02
CA GLY A 71 4.87 3.08 3.36
C GLY A 71 5.46 2.00 4.26
N GLY A 72 6.69 2.23 4.73
CA GLY A 72 7.36 1.35 5.67
C GLY A 72 8.71 0.82 5.18
N GLY A 73 9.43 1.60 4.37
CA GLY A 73 10.82 1.29 3.98
C GLY A 73 10.97 -0.03 3.23
N TYR A 74 9.93 -0.49 2.52
CA TYR A 74 9.87 -1.79 1.82
C TYR A 74 10.01 -3.02 2.73
N ALA A 75 10.00 -2.84 4.05
CA ALA A 75 10.26 -3.88 5.04
C ALA A 75 9.16 -4.03 6.10
N ILE A 76 8.34 -3.01 6.30
CA ILE A 76 7.29 -2.96 7.32
C ILE A 76 6.02 -2.36 6.75
N GLY A 77 4.96 -2.31 7.57
CA GLY A 77 3.64 -1.85 7.21
C GLY A 77 2.72 -3.02 6.81
N THR A 78 1.45 -2.85 7.09
CA THR A 78 0.39 -3.78 6.70
C THR A 78 -0.88 -3.02 6.39
N ILE A 79 -1.85 -3.68 5.78
CA ILE A 79 -3.19 -3.14 5.56
C ILE A 79 -3.80 -2.60 6.85
N ARG A 80 -3.59 -3.30 8.00
CA ARG A 80 -4.15 -2.90 9.29
C ARG A 80 -3.75 -1.49 9.71
N GLY A 81 -2.47 -1.14 9.58
CA GLY A 81 -1.97 0.19 9.91
C GLY A 81 -2.54 1.31 9.03
N TYR A 82 -3.01 0.97 7.84
CA TYR A 82 -3.45 1.93 6.83
C TYR A 82 -4.97 2.02 6.63
N LEU A 83 -5.78 1.23 7.37
CA LEU A 83 -7.24 1.25 7.23
C LEU A 83 -7.85 2.63 7.50
N SER A 84 -7.36 3.33 8.52
CA SER A 84 -7.85 4.68 8.86
C SER A 84 -7.58 5.68 7.75
N LEU A 85 -6.34 5.69 7.24
CA LEU A 85 -5.95 6.54 6.10
C LEU A 85 -6.78 6.23 4.86
N ALA A 86 -6.91 4.94 4.51
CA ALA A 86 -7.68 4.51 3.35
C ALA A 86 -9.15 4.92 3.45
N SER A 87 -9.76 4.82 4.64
CA SER A 87 -11.14 5.24 4.83
C SER A 87 -11.32 6.75 4.68
N GLN A 88 -10.37 7.55 5.17
CA GLN A 88 -10.39 9.00 4.96
C GLN A 88 -10.18 9.35 3.48
N LEU A 89 -9.28 8.64 2.79
CA LEU A 89 -9.05 8.82 1.37
C LEU A 89 -10.31 8.47 0.58
N ALA A 90 -10.96 7.33 0.86
CA ALA A 90 -12.23 6.95 0.24
C ALA A 90 -13.31 8.02 0.45
N LYS A 91 -13.45 8.52 1.68
CA LYS A 91 -14.42 9.57 2.02
C LYS A 91 -14.16 10.88 1.27
N LYS A 92 -12.90 11.27 1.11
CA LYS A 92 -12.52 12.55 0.49
C LYS A 92 -12.55 12.49 -1.04
N THR A 93 -12.22 11.36 -1.64
CA THR A 93 -12.13 11.20 -3.09
C THR A 93 -13.40 10.65 -3.72
N GLY A 94 -14.24 9.97 -2.94
CA GLY A 94 -15.37 9.21 -3.46
C GLY A 94 -14.95 7.97 -4.26
N CYS A 95 -13.69 7.53 -4.13
CA CYS A 95 -13.20 6.32 -4.77
C CYS A 95 -13.24 5.12 -3.83
N SER A 96 -13.27 3.92 -4.39
CA SER A 96 -12.98 2.69 -3.67
C SER A 96 -11.48 2.47 -3.58
N ILE A 97 -10.97 2.15 -2.39
CA ILE A 97 -9.53 1.98 -2.15
C ILE A 97 -9.21 0.50 -2.04
N LEU A 98 -8.27 0.03 -2.85
CA LEU A 98 -7.67 -1.29 -2.71
C LEU A 98 -6.36 -1.16 -1.93
N LEU A 99 -6.30 -1.76 -0.75
CA LEU A 99 -5.06 -1.98 0.00
C LEU A 99 -4.56 -3.40 -0.25
N ILE A 100 -3.26 -3.60 -0.32
CA ILE A 100 -2.63 -4.92 -0.46
C ILE A 100 -1.48 -5.08 0.52
N ASP A 101 -1.28 -6.31 1.01
CA ASP A 101 -0.06 -6.71 1.71
C ASP A 101 0.94 -7.24 0.66
N TYR A 102 1.65 -6.32 0.03
CA TYR A 102 2.69 -6.66 -0.94
C TYR A 102 3.93 -7.25 -0.27
N SER A 103 4.73 -8.00 -1.02
CA SER A 103 5.94 -8.66 -0.53
C SER A 103 6.95 -7.67 0.03
N LEU A 104 7.42 -7.95 1.26
CA LEU A 104 8.34 -7.10 2.01
C LEU A 104 9.71 -7.76 2.18
N ALA A 105 10.75 -6.95 2.23
CA ALA A 105 12.09 -7.35 2.67
C ALA A 105 12.09 -7.60 4.20
N PRO A 106 13.00 -8.42 4.73
CA PRO A 106 14.04 -9.15 4.02
C PRO A 106 13.58 -10.47 3.41
N GLU A 107 12.33 -10.92 3.68
CA GLU A 107 11.83 -12.23 3.25
C GLU A 107 11.77 -12.33 1.72
N LEU A 108 11.21 -11.30 1.07
CA LEU A 108 11.07 -11.21 -0.38
C LEU A 108 11.61 -9.87 -0.87
N LYS A 109 12.89 -9.89 -1.29
CA LYS A 109 13.58 -8.68 -1.76
C LYS A 109 13.08 -8.25 -3.14
N PHE A 110 13.52 -7.07 -3.59
CA PHE A 110 13.28 -6.61 -4.96
C PHE A 110 13.62 -7.73 -5.98
N PRO A 111 12.74 -7.97 -6.98
CA PRO A 111 11.61 -7.16 -7.41
C PRO A 111 10.21 -7.65 -6.94
N HIS A 112 10.12 -8.51 -5.91
CA HIS A 112 8.85 -9.14 -5.52
C HIS A 112 7.75 -8.10 -5.20
N GLY A 113 8.04 -7.13 -4.33
CA GLY A 113 7.05 -6.12 -3.93
C GLY A 113 6.49 -5.30 -5.09
N ILE A 114 7.36 -4.85 -6.01
CA ILE A 114 6.89 -4.09 -7.19
C ILE A 114 6.08 -4.96 -8.15
N ASN A 115 6.43 -6.25 -8.29
CA ASN A 115 5.68 -7.20 -9.11
C ASN A 115 4.28 -7.46 -8.54
N ASP A 116 4.17 -7.58 -7.21
CA ASP A 116 2.88 -7.70 -6.52
C ASP A 116 2.01 -6.46 -6.75
N CYS A 117 2.59 -5.28 -6.59
CA CYS A 117 1.88 -4.02 -6.80
C CYS A 117 1.40 -3.86 -8.25
N LYS A 118 2.22 -4.22 -9.22
CA LYS A 118 1.88 -4.21 -10.65
C LYS A 118 0.76 -5.21 -10.97
N LYS A 119 0.85 -6.42 -10.43
CA LYS A 119 -0.18 -7.45 -10.54
C LYS A 119 -1.50 -6.97 -9.94
N ALA A 120 -1.46 -6.36 -8.76
CA ALA A 120 -2.63 -5.83 -8.09
C ALA A 120 -3.29 -4.69 -8.88
N PHE A 121 -2.50 -3.79 -9.47
CA PHE A 121 -3.05 -2.76 -10.33
C PHE A 121 -3.77 -3.36 -11.53
N SER A 122 -3.14 -4.29 -12.23
CA SER A 122 -3.74 -4.95 -13.40
C SER A 122 -5.03 -5.70 -13.03
N TRP A 123 -5.02 -6.41 -11.90
CA TRP A 123 -6.19 -7.10 -11.37
C TRP A 123 -7.33 -6.12 -11.03
N MET A 124 -7.01 -4.99 -10.41
CA MET A 124 -7.97 -3.97 -10.00
C MET A 124 -8.74 -3.37 -11.19
N LEU A 125 -8.17 -3.36 -12.39
CA LEU A 125 -8.83 -2.81 -13.58
C LEU A 125 -10.13 -3.55 -13.92
N ASP A 126 -10.15 -4.86 -13.70
CA ASP A 126 -11.26 -5.73 -14.05
C ASP A 126 -12.02 -6.31 -12.84
N ASN A 127 -11.57 -6.01 -11.62
CA ASN A 127 -12.16 -6.52 -10.38
C ASN A 127 -12.38 -5.38 -9.38
N GLY A 128 -13.62 -5.16 -9.01
CA GLY A 128 -14.02 -4.11 -8.07
C GLY A 128 -14.54 -4.65 -6.75
N PRO A 129 -14.95 -3.76 -5.84
CA PRO A 129 -15.51 -4.17 -4.56
C PRO A 129 -16.82 -4.94 -4.68
N ASN A 130 -17.56 -4.77 -5.77
CA ASN A 130 -18.81 -5.49 -6.04
C ASN A 130 -18.60 -6.78 -6.86
N GLY A 131 -17.36 -7.19 -7.08
CA GLY A 131 -16.99 -8.33 -7.91
C GLY A 131 -16.36 -7.93 -9.24
N GLN A 132 -16.41 -8.84 -10.22
CA GLN A 132 -15.82 -8.63 -11.52
C GLN A 132 -16.55 -7.51 -12.28
N GLY A 133 -15.80 -6.57 -12.81
CA GLY A 133 -16.29 -5.41 -13.57
C GLY A 133 -15.17 -4.41 -13.83
N LYS A 134 -15.18 -3.79 -15.01
CA LYS A 134 -14.15 -2.80 -15.39
C LYS A 134 -14.31 -1.51 -14.60
N CYS A 135 -13.18 -0.95 -14.18
CA CYS A 135 -13.18 0.41 -13.62
C CYS A 135 -13.36 1.46 -14.73
N THR A 136 -13.95 2.58 -14.39
CA THR A 136 -14.05 3.78 -15.24
C THR A 136 -12.87 4.71 -15.06
N LYS A 137 -12.29 4.71 -13.85
CA LYS A 137 -11.10 5.46 -13.46
C LYS A 137 -10.22 4.65 -12.54
N SER A 138 -8.93 4.64 -12.82
CA SER A 138 -7.92 3.93 -12.05
C SER A 138 -6.79 4.84 -11.61
N PHE A 139 -6.43 4.74 -10.34
CA PHE A 139 -5.38 5.56 -9.74
C PHE A 139 -4.40 4.68 -8.95
N VAL A 140 -3.16 5.15 -8.83
CA VAL A 140 -2.18 4.58 -7.91
C VAL A 140 -1.73 5.67 -6.95
N SER A 141 -1.66 5.36 -5.67
CA SER A 141 -1.17 6.27 -4.65
C SER A 141 -0.37 5.51 -3.60
N GLY A 142 0.48 6.22 -2.88
CA GLY A 142 1.23 5.66 -1.77
C GLY A 142 2.11 6.71 -1.11
N ASP A 143 2.59 6.40 0.08
CA ASP A 143 3.45 7.26 0.90
C ASP A 143 4.84 6.63 1.09
N SER A 144 5.87 7.46 1.23
CA SER A 144 7.25 7.00 1.53
C SER A 144 7.71 5.91 0.53
N ALA A 145 8.02 4.69 1.00
CA ALA A 145 8.32 3.53 0.15
C ALA A 145 7.17 3.18 -0.81
N GLY A 146 5.91 3.27 -0.34
CA GLY A 146 4.71 3.09 -1.19
C GLY A 146 4.59 4.19 -2.24
N GLY A 147 5.03 5.40 -1.93
CA GLY A 147 5.18 6.50 -2.89
C GLY A 147 6.21 6.17 -3.97
N GLY A 148 7.36 5.61 -3.59
CA GLY A 148 8.36 5.09 -4.52
C GLY A 148 7.81 3.98 -5.40
N LEU A 149 7.08 3.00 -4.79
CA LEU A 149 6.42 1.91 -5.52
C LEU A 149 5.38 2.43 -6.52
N SER A 150 4.61 3.47 -6.15
CA SER A 150 3.58 4.02 -7.05
C SER A 150 4.19 4.58 -8.35
N LEU A 151 5.35 5.22 -8.26
CA LEU A 151 6.12 5.68 -9.41
C LEU A 151 6.72 4.49 -10.18
N GLY A 152 7.37 3.54 -9.48
CA GLY A 152 8.01 2.38 -10.07
C GLY A 152 7.03 1.47 -10.81
N VAL A 153 5.85 1.22 -10.24
CA VAL A 153 4.76 0.47 -10.90
C VAL A 153 4.34 1.16 -12.19
N THR A 154 4.14 2.47 -12.14
CA THR A 154 3.71 3.23 -13.32
C THR A 154 4.74 3.20 -14.45
N LEU A 155 6.02 3.34 -14.11
CA LEU A 155 7.11 3.22 -15.08
C LEU A 155 7.18 1.81 -15.65
N SER A 156 7.10 0.77 -14.80
CA SER A 156 7.12 -0.62 -15.26
C SER A 156 5.94 -0.97 -16.17
N LEU A 157 4.73 -0.47 -15.87
CA LEU A 157 3.56 -0.63 -16.74
C LEU A 157 3.77 0.06 -18.10
N LYS A 158 4.37 1.25 -18.08
CA LYS A 158 4.71 2.00 -19.32
C LYS A 158 5.70 1.22 -20.18
N ASP A 159 6.76 0.69 -19.58
CA ASP A 159 7.80 -0.06 -20.29
C ASP A 159 7.24 -1.35 -20.93
N ASP A 160 6.26 -1.99 -20.27
CA ASP A 160 5.57 -3.17 -20.81
C ASP A 160 4.50 -2.84 -21.84
N GLY A 161 4.17 -1.58 -22.10
CA GLY A 161 3.05 -1.18 -22.92
C GLY A 161 1.67 -1.54 -22.35
N SER A 162 1.60 -1.73 -21.02
CA SER A 162 0.37 -2.05 -20.29
C SER A 162 -0.49 -0.81 -20.05
N GLN A 163 -1.75 -1.02 -19.65
CA GLN A 163 -2.63 0.10 -19.28
C GLN A 163 -2.04 0.87 -18.10
N LEU A 164 -1.95 2.20 -18.25
CA LEU A 164 -1.48 3.10 -17.21
C LEU A 164 -2.64 3.56 -16.32
N PRO A 165 -2.35 3.94 -15.05
CA PRO A 165 -3.33 4.66 -14.23
C PRO A 165 -3.69 6.01 -14.84
N ASP A 166 -4.93 6.48 -14.63
CA ASP A 166 -5.37 7.82 -15.05
C ASP A 166 -4.58 8.92 -14.33
N ALA A 167 -4.16 8.68 -13.09
CA ALA A 167 -3.24 9.55 -12.36
C ALA A 167 -2.50 8.78 -11.25
N VAL A 168 -1.36 9.35 -10.84
CA VAL A 168 -0.55 8.87 -9.72
C VAL A 168 -0.40 9.97 -8.69
N MET A 169 -0.61 9.65 -7.41
CA MET A 169 -0.35 10.56 -6.30
C MET A 169 0.69 9.93 -5.37
N SER A 170 1.89 10.46 -5.40
CA SER A 170 3.00 9.97 -4.58
C SER A 170 3.28 10.95 -3.43
N LEU A 171 3.14 10.49 -2.20
CA LEU A 171 3.26 11.28 -0.97
C LEU A 171 4.64 11.04 -0.36
N CYS A 172 5.47 12.10 -0.25
CA CYS A 172 6.82 12.03 0.30
C CYS A 172 7.61 10.80 -0.20
N PRO A 173 7.70 10.55 -1.52
CA PRO A 173 8.19 9.28 -2.05
C PRO A 173 9.65 9.04 -1.67
N TRP A 174 9.93 7.82 -1.21
CA TRP A 174 11.31 7.35 -1.16
C TRP A 174 11.70 6.81 -2.56
N ALA A 175 12.07 7.74 -3.43
CA ALA A 175 12.39 7.46 -4.84
C ALA A 175 13.90 7.36 -5.11
N GLU A 176 14.73 7.90 -4.22
CA GLU A 176 16.19 7.78 -4.27
C GLU A 176 16.63 6.67 -3.31
N LEU A 177 17.24 5.63 -3.84
CA LEU A 177 17.69 4.46 -3.08
C LEU A 177 19.22 4.35 -3.02
N ASP A 178 19.95 5.32 -3.59
CA ASP A 178 21.40 5.35 -3.49
C ASP A 178 21.83 5.86 -2.11
N PRO A 179 22.52 5.04 -1.29
CA PRO A 179 22.96 5.44 0.04
C PRO A 179 24.12 6.44 0.02
N VAL A 180 24.63 6.81 -1.17
CA VAL A 180 25.84 7.64 -1.35
C VAL A 180 25.54 9.01 -1.94
N SER A 181 24.28 9.30 -2.23
CA SER A 181 23.83 10.61 -2.73
C SER A 181 23.62 11.63 -1.64
#